data_4833da77912934e6beb709d5b1686dc4
#
_entry.id   4833da77912934e6beb709d5b1686dc4
#
_cell.length_a   1.000
_cell.length_b   1.000
_cell.length_c   1.000
_cell.angle_alpha   90.00
_cell.angle_beta   90.00
_cell.angle_gamma   90.00
#
_symmetry.space_group_name_H-M   'P 1'
#
loop_
_entity.id
_entity.type
_entity.pdbx_description
1 polymer ?
#
loop_
_entity_poly.entity_id
_entity_poly.type
_entity_poly.pdbx_seq_one_letter_code
_entity_poly.pdbx_strand_id
1 'polypeptide(L)'
;GGYEKYQNKVLSQLTTESSVTAERGRIYDTNRTVLATNVTTYRVFISPRTIREYSEEDGTRYDEIIANGLSGLLDTTYENVMKQTTYTRYLDRTIARQVDEQTAAQVEEFIDKYRLNNMVFLQAGSKRYYPHGTLACHVLGFTTSDGGGAYGLELQYDSLLSGTSGRYITARDSHGNEMPYEYQSYIRASDGHSIVTTLDVYVQSVLEEQLSTAYIEAGGQSRACGIVIDVETGGILG
;
A
#
# COMPACT_ATOMS: atom_id res chain seq x y z
N GLY A 1 39.73 -6.41 -9.99
CA GLY A 1 39.52 -5.16 -10.39
C GLY A 1 38.54 -4.73 -11.46
N GLY A 2 38.96 -4.48 -12.71
CA GLY A 2 38.10 -3.86 -13.73
C GLY A 2 37.02 -4.77 -14.32
N TYR A 3 37.29 -6.05 -14.40
CA TYR A 3 36.38 -7.05 -15.00
C TYR A 3 35.12 -7.27 -14.17
N GLU A 4 35.22 -7.35 -12.85
CA GLU A 4 34.07 -7.47 -11.93
C GLU A 4 33.18 -6.24 -11.93
N LYS A 5 33.80 -5.03 -12.03
CA LYS A 5 33.01 -3.78 -12.16
C LYS A 5 32.25 -3.71 -13.48
N TYR A 6 32.78 -4.25 -14.54
CA TYR A 6 32.15 -4.30 -15.86
C TYR A 6 31.01 -5.34 -15.88
N GLN A 7 31.22 -6.53 -15.29
CA GLN A 7 30.19 -7.55 -15.16
C GLN A 7 29.02 -7.06 -14.30
N ASN A 8 29.29 -6.42 -13.15
CA ASN A 8 28.24 -5.88 -12.30
C ASN A 8 27.44 -4.75 -12.98
N LYS A 9 28.10 -3.95 -13.83
CA LYS A 9 27.42 -2.89 -14.59
C LYS A 9 26.56 -3.45 -15.74
N VAL A 10 26.99 -4.52 -16.40
CA VAL A 10 26.21 -5.21 -17.43
C VAL A 10 25.03 -5.97 -16.80
N LEU A 11 25.25 -6.66 -15.68
CA LEU A 11 24.18 -7.32 -14.93
C LEU A 11 23.12 -6.32 -14.43
N SER A 12 23.51 -5.16 -13.92
CA SER A 12 22.57 -4.13 -13.48
C SER A 12 21.73 -3.49 -14.59
N GLN A 13 22.19 -3.58 -15.85
CA GLN A 13 21.44 -3.11 -17.02
C GLN A 13 20.50 -4.16 -17.60
N LEU A 14 20.73 -5.44 -17.31
CA LEU A 14 19.97 -6.59 -17.83
C LEU A 14 19.02 -7.20 -16.79
N THR A 15 19.05 -6.74 -15.54
CA THR A 15 18.19 -7.27 -14.48
C THR A 15 17.01 -6.35 -14.22
N THR A 16 15.81 -6.93 -14.17
CA THR A 16 14.62 -6.26 -13.63
C THR A 16 14.44 -6.71 -12.18
N GLU A 17 14.52 -5.77 -11.26
CA GLU A 17 14.31 -6.00 -9.83
C GLU A 17 12.86 -5.65 -9.49
N SER A 18 12.11 -6.61 -8.98
CA SER A 18 10.77 -6.41 -8.44
C SER A 18 10.80 -6.63 -6.93
N SER A 19 10.35 -5.65 -6.17
CA SER A 19 10.23 -5.78 -4.72
C SER A 19 8.95 -6.56 -4.37
N VAL A 20 9.08 -7.52 -3.45
CA VAL A 20 7.96 -8.22 -2.83
C VAL A 20 7.76 -7.60 -1.44
N THR A 21 6.71 -6.82 -1.27
CA THR A 21 6.45 -6.12 -0.01
C THR A 21 6.06 -7.12 1.09
N ALA A 22 6.71 -7.00 2.25
CA ALA A 22 6.31 -7.74 3.45
C ALA A 22 4.97 -7.22 3.97
N GLU A 23 4.15 -8.10 4.53
CA GLU A 23 2.95 -7.69 5.24
C GLU A 23 3.31 -7.13 6.62
N ARG A 24 2.72 -5.98 6.97
CA ARG A 24 2.88 -5.38 8.30
C ARG A 24 2.11 -6.21 9.34
N GLY A 25 2.75 -6.50 10.48
CA GLY A 25 2.16 -7.23 11.59
C GLY A 25 0.90 -6.55 12.13
N ARG A 26 0.00 -7.32 12.72
CA ARG A 26 -1.25 -6.83 13.32
C ARG A 26 -1.02 -6.34 14.75
N ILE A 27 -1.89 -5.43 15.19
CA ILE A 27 -1.96 -5.00 16.59
C ILE A 27 -3.27 -5.53 17.16
N TYR A 28 -3.17 -6.20 18.31
CA TYR A 28 -4.30 -6.80 19.01
C TYR A 28 -4.46 -6.18 20.39
N ASP A 29 -5.68 -6.20 20.90
CA ASP A 29 -5.97 -5.96 22.30
C ASP A 29 -5.59 -7.19 23.17
N THR A 30 -5.84 -7.11 24.48
CA THR A 30 -5.57 -8.21 25.44
C THR A 30 -6.37 -9.47 25.13
N ASN A 31 -7.54 -9.35 24.50
CA ASN A 31 -8.46 -10.45 24.15
C ASN A 31 -8.24 -10.95 22.70
N ARG A 32 -7.19 -10.51 22.03
CA ARG A 32 -6.90 -10.81 20.62
C ARG A 32 -7.89 -10.19 19.63
N THR A 33 -8.65 -9.16 20.04
CA THR A 33 -9.43 -8.34 19.12
C THR A 33 -8.47 -7.51 18.25
N VAL A 34 -8.72 -7.43 16.95
CA VAL A 34 -7.85 -6.71 16.01
C VAL A 34 -8.03 -5.21 16.16
N LEU A 35 -6.98 -4.51 16.59
CA LEU A 35 -6.93 -3.05 16.68
C LEU A 35 -6.39 -2.40 15.42
N ALA A 36 -5.42 -3.04 14.76
CA ALA A 36 -4.86 -2.61 13.48
C ALA A 36 -4.49 -3.80 12.61
N THR A 37 -4.86 -3.75 11.33
CA THR A 37 -4.57 -4.78 10.32
C THR A 37 -4.25 -4.14 8.98
N ASN A 38 -4.05 -4.94 7.95
CA ASN A 38 -3.86 -4.48 6.58
C ASN A 38 -5.04 -4.92 5.73
N VAL A 39 -5.40 -4.10 4.75
CA VAL A 39 -6.32 -4.45 3.67
C VAL A 39 -5.60 -4.32 2.34
N THR A 40 -5.87 -5.25 1.43
CA THR A 40 -5.32 -5.19 0.08
C THR A 40 -5.88 -3.99 -0.66
N THR A 41 -5.01 -3.26 -1.32
CA THR A 41 -5.37 -2.16 -2.21
C THR A 41 -4.56 -2.28 -3.49
N TYR A 42 -4.96 -1.53 -4.52
CA TYR A 42 -4.30 -1.57 -5.81
C TYR A 42 -3.87 -0.18 -6.25
N ARG A 43 -2.70 -0.12 -6.87
CA ARG A 43 -2.26 1.03 -7.65
C ARG A 43 -2.60 0.79 -9.10
N VAL A 44 -3.34 1.69 -9.71
CA VAL A 44 -3.60 1.69 -11.16
C VAL A 44 -2.61 2.62 -11.83
N PHE A 45 -1.89 2.12 -12.82
CA PHE A 45 -0.95 2.92 -13.61
C PHE A 45 -1.02 2.56 -15.09
N ILE A 46 -0.56 3.47 -15.92
CA ILE A 46 -0.54 3.32 -17.38
C ILE A 46 0.89 3.39 -17.91
N SER A 47 1.11 2.81 -19.08
CA SER A 47 2.34 2.95 -19.85
C SER A 47 2.13 3.91 -21.04
N PRO A 48 2.38 5.22 -20.90
CA PRO A 48 2.16 6.19 -21.97
C PRO A 48 2.98 5.90 -23.23
N ARG A 49 4.17 5.37 -23.06
CA ARG A 49 5.02 4.94 -24.18
C ARG A 49 4.35 3.85 -25.01
N THR A 50 3.88 2.81 -24.34
CA THR A 50 3.22 1.69 -25.00
C THR A 50 1.88 2.11 -25.63
N ILE A 51 1.10 2.96 -24.95
CA ILE A 51 -0.13 3.55 -25.49
C ILE A 51 0.14 4.25 -26.84
N ARG A 52 1.20 5.06 -26.91
CA ARG A 52 1.58 5.74 -28.13
C ARG A 52 1.99 4.75 -29.22
N GLU A 53 2.88 3.78 -28.89
CA GLU A 53 3.38 2.80 -29.84
C GLU A 53 2.23 2.00 -30.50
N TYR A 54 1.28 1.50 -29.71
CA TYR A 54 0.11 0.79 -30.26
C TYR A 54 -0.84 1.71 -31.03
N SER A 55 -1.05 2.95 -30.58
CA SER A 55 -1.87 3.92 -31.31
C SER A 55 -1.30 4.30 -32.68
N GLU A 56 0.03 4.37 -32.79
CA GLU A 56 0.73 4.61 -34.06
C GLU A 56 0.71 3.38 -34.99
N GLU A 57 0.66 2.17 -34.42
CA GLU A 57 0.66 0.91 -35.18
C GLU A 57 -0.68 0.62 -35.84
N ASP A 58 -1.80 0.75 -35.12
CA ASP A 58 -3.12 0.36 -35.62
C ASP A 58 -4.10 1.54 -35.81
N GLY A 59 -3.71 2.76 -35.47
CA GLY A 59 -4.52 3.98 -35.61
C GLY A 59 -5.61 4.15 -34.55
N THR A 60 -5.64 3.29 -33.54
CA THR A 60 -6.65 3.34 -32.47
C THR A 60 -6.29 4.41 -31.43
N ARG A 61 -7.28 5.18 -31.00
CA ARG A 61 -7.11 6.20 -29.95
C ARG A 61 -7.18 5.56 -28.55
N TYR A 62 -6.17 4.75 -28.22
CA TYR A 62 -6.08 4.10 -26.90
C TYR A 62 -6.04 5.10 -25.74
N ASP A 63 -5.45 6.26 -25.97
CA ASP A 63 -5.43 7.37 -25.00
C ASP A 63 -6.85 7.80 -24.59
N GLU A 64 -7.76 7.98 -25.57
CA GLU A 64 -9.16 8.34 -25.32
C GLU A 64 -9.94 7.20 -24.67
N ILE A 65 -9.76 5.97 -25.13
CA ILE A 65 -10.41 4.78 -24.55
C ILE A 65 -10.04 4.65 -23.07
N ILE A 66 -8.74 4.74 -22.76
CA ILE A 66 -8.22 4.62 -21.39
C ILE A 66 -8.70 5.78 -20.53
N ALA A 67 -8.67 7.03 -21.05
CA ALA A 67 -9.10 8.19 -20.29
C ALA A 67 -10.59 8.15 -19.95
N ASN A 68 -11.44 7.77 -20.90
CA ASN A 68 -12.88 7.60 -20.67
C ASN A 68 -13.18 6.48 -19.68
N GLY A 69 -12.54 5.31 -19.84
CA GLY A 69 -12.76 4.17 -18.96
C GLY A 69 -12.30 4.42 -17.52
N LEU A 70 -11.06 4.86 -17.36
CA LEU A 70 -10.51 5.05 -16.02
C LEU A 70 -11.13 6.23 -15.27
N SER A 71 -11.54 7.30 -15.95
CA SER A 71 -12.27 8.40 -15.28
C SER A 71 -13.67 8.03 -14.81
N GLY A 72 -14.29 7.01 -15.43
CA GLY A 72 -15.58 6.49 -14.99
C GLY A 72 -15.50 5.46 -13.86
N LEU A 73 -14.34 4.85 -13.67
CA LEU A 73 -14.12 3.79 -12.66
C LEU A 73 -13.35 4.28 -11.42
N LEU A 74 -12.52 5.28 -11.59
CA LEU A 74 -11.61 5.79 -10.54
C LEU A 74 -11.97 7.22 -10.15
N ASP A 75 -11.58 7.63 -8.95
CA ASP A 75 -11.71 9.03 -8.49
C ASP A 75 -10.66 9.91 -9.17
N THR A 76 -10.84 10.11 -10.48
CA THR A 76 -9.98 10.95 -11.33
C THR A 76 -10.78 11.55 -12.48
N THR A 77 -10.24 12.58 -13.12
CA THR A 77 -10.91 13.21 -14.27
C THR A 77 -10.34 12.71 -15.59
N TYR A 78 -11.15 12.79 -16.64
CA TYR A 78 -10.72 12.50 -18.02
C TYR A 78 -9.47 13.30 -18.40
N GLU A 79 -9.45 14.61 -18.09
CA GLU A 79 -8.35 15.50 -18.41
C GLU A 79 -7.05 15.09 -17.69
N ASN A 80 -7.16 14.63 -16.44
CA ASN A 80 -6.00 14.15 -15.70
C ASN A 80 -5.43 12.89 -16.34
N VAL A 81 -6.26 11.92 -16.68
CA VAL A 81 -5.81 10.69 -17.35
C VAL A 81 -5.20 11.02 -18.71
N MET A 82 -5.86 11.83 -19.53
CA MET A 82 -5.32 12.30 -20.81
C MET A 82 -3.97 12.99 -20.67
N LYS A 83 -3.82 13.86 -19.66
CA LYS A 83 -2.53 14.48 -19.35
C LYS A 83 -1.45 13.44 -19.04
N GLN A 84 -1.78 12.36 -18.31
CA GLN A 84 -0.79 11.32 -18.01
C GLN A 84 -0.37 10.56 -19.28
N THR A 85 -1.24 10.36 -20.28
CA THR A 85 -0.87 9.69 -21.53
C THR A 85 0.10 10.50 -22.39
N THR A 86 0.18 11.83 -22.22
CA THR A 86 1.12 12.68 -22.98
C THR A 86 2.60 12.48 -22.58
N TYR A 87 2.85 11.88 -21.43
CA TYR A 87 4.22 11.63 -20.95
C TYR A 87 4.87 10.39 -21.60
N THR A 88 4.94 10.37 -22.91
CA THR A 88 5.31 9.22 -23.76
C THR A 88 6.74 8.68 -23.60
N ARG A 89 7.56 9.31 -22.75
CA ARG A 89 8.89 8.78 -22.38
C ARG A 89 8.84 7.78 -21.21
N TYR A 90 7.70 7.71 -20.53
CA TYR A 90 7.54 6.89 -19.33
C TYR A 90 6.76 5.60 -19.63
N LEU A 91 7.16 4.53 -18.96
CA LEU A 91 6.46 3.23 -18.95
C LEU A 91 5.52 3.07 -17.75
N ASP A 92 5.60 4.00 -16.79
CA ASP A 92 4.82 3.96 -15.56
C ASP A 92 4.36 5.37 -15.18
N ARG A 93 3.06 5.58 -15.27
CA ARG A 93 2.38 6.80 -14.79
C ARG A 93 1.19 6.43 -13.95
N THR A 94 1.28 6.67 -12.65
CA THR A 94 0.20 6.37 -11.69
C THR A 94 -1.03 7.23 -11.98
N ILE A 95 -2.19 6.57 -12.10
CA ILE A 95 -3.50 7.21 -12.23
C ILE A 95 -4.21 7.28 -10.89
N ALA A 96 -4.25 6.15 -10.15
CA ALA A 96 -4.86 6.10 -8.83
C ALA A 96 -4.04 5.22 -7.88
N ARG A 97 -4.13 5.53 -6.58
CA ARG A 97 -3.51 4.77 -5.49
C ARG A 97 -4.59 4.31 -4.52
N GLN A 98 -4.31 3.23 -3.79
CA GLN A 98 -5.19 2.71 -2.75
C GLN A 98 -6.61 2.40 -3.25
N VAL A 99 -6.72 1.93 -4.50
CA VAL A 99 -7.97 1.44 -5.08
C VAL A 99 -8.38 0.17 -4.36
N ASP A 100 -9.64 0.06 -3.97
CA ASP A 100 -10.18 -1.13 -3.31
C ASP A 100 -10.32 -2.30 -4.30
N GLU A 101 -10.51 -3.50 -3.75
CA GLU A 101 -10.57 -4.75 -4.52
C GLU A 101 -11.76 -4.77 -5.51
N GLN A 102 -12.90 -4.19 -5.12
CA GLN A 102 -14.09 -4.16 -5.99
C GLN A 102 -13.85 -3.26 -7.21
N THR A 103 -13.33 -2.08 -7.00
CA THR A 103 -12.98 -1.14 -8.08
C THR A 103 -11.83 -1.70 -8.93
N ALA A 104 -10.85 -2.37 -8.33
CA ALA A 104 -9.75 -3.02 -9.05
C ALA A 104 -10.28 -4.11 -10.00
N ALA A 105 -11.23 -4.93 -9.55
CA ALA A 105 -11.87 -5.94 -10.40
C ALA A 105 -12.60 -5.31 -11.60
N GLN A 106 -13.25 -4.16 -11.42
CA GLN A 106 -13.87 -3.43 -12.53
C GLN A 106 -12.83 -2.89 -13.52
N VAL A 107 -11.70 -2.44 -13.03
CA VAL A 107 -10.57 -2.00 -13.89
C VAL A 107 -9.99 -3.19 -14.65
N GLU A 108 -9.85 -4.35 -14.03
CA GLU A 108 -9.38 -5.58 -14.68
C GLU A 108 -10.33 -6.02 -15.80
N GLU A 109 -11.65 -6.01 -15.53
CA GLU A 109 -12.67 -6.28 -16.53
C GLU A 109 -12.62 -5.28 -17.71
N PHE A 110 -12.37 -4.01 -17.42
CA PHE A 110 -12.17 -2.98 -18.43
C PHE A 110 -10.91 -3.25 -19.28
N ILE A 111 -9.79 -3.62 -18.66
CA ILE A 111 -8.54 -3.98 -19.33
C ILE A 111 -8.78 -5.14 -20.31
N ASP A 112 -9.44 -6.19 -19.85
CA ASP A 112 -9.71 -7.38 -20.66
C ASP A 112 -10.66 -7.08 -21.82
N LYS A 113 -11.72 -6.33 -21.56
CA LYS A 113 -12.73 -5.94 -22.57
C LYS A 113 -12.12 -5.19 -23.75
N TYR A 114 -11.20 -4.28 -23.48
CA TYR A 114 -10.57 -3.44 -24.49
C TYR A 114 -9.16 -3.91 -24.89
N ARG A 115 -8.70 -5.06 -24.35
CA ARG A 115 -7.37 -5.66 -24.62
C ARG A 115 -6.20 -4.71 -24.28
N LEU A 116 -6.28 -4.08 -23.13
CA LEU A 116 -5.32 -3.06 -22.68
C LEU A 116 -4.19 -3.62 -21.80
N ASN A 117 -3.96 -4.95 -21.78
CA ASN A 117 -3.04 -5.66 -20.88
C ASN A 117 -1.58 -5.15 -20.89
N ASN A 118 -1.14 -4.48 -21.98
CA ASN A 118 0.20 -3.90 -22.10
C ASN A 118 0.24 -2.39 -21.85
N MET A 119 -0.92 -1.78 -21.59
CA MET A 119 -1.08 -0.32 -21.50
C MET A 119 -1.58 0.15 -20.14
N VAL A 120 -2.43 -0.64 -19.48
CA VAL A 120 -2.99 -0.36 -18.15
C VAL A 120 -2.65 -1.51 -17.23
N PHE A 121 -2.22 -1.20 -16.01
CA PHE A 121 -1.73 -2.18 -15.05
C PHE A 121 -2.32 -1.95 -13.66
N LEU A 122 -2.53 -3.06 -12.97
CA LEU A 122 -2.88 -3.13 -11.56
C LEU A 122 -1.68 -3.69 -10.77
N GLN A 123 -1.25 -2.97 -9.76
CA GLN A 123 -0.21 -3.42 -8.85
C GLN A 123 -0.80 -3.54 -7.45
N ALA A 124 -0.83 -4.74 -6.91
CA ALA A 124 -1.26 -4.99 -5.53
C ALA A 124 -0.33 -4.28 -4.54
N GLY A 125 -0.94 -3.74 -3.50
CA GLY A 125 -0.29 -3.13 -2.37
C GLY A 125 -1.13 -3.35 -1.11
N SER A 126 -0.77 -2.70 -0.02
CA SER A 126 -1.54 -2.76 1.22
C SER A 126 -1.74 -1.39 1.82
N LYS A 127 -2.85 -1.24 2.55
CA LYS A 127 -3.16 -0.07 3.35
C LYS A 127 -3.44 -0.50 4.78
N ARG A 128 -2.92 0.26 5.73
CA ARG A 128 -3.22 0.06 7.14
C ARG A 128 -4.68 0.39 7.42
N TYR A 129 -5.35 -0.48 8.19
CA TYR A 129 -6.75 -0.37 8.51
C TYR A 129 -6.98 -0.56 10.00
N TYR A 130 -7.80 0.32 10.57
CA TYR A 130 -8.17 0.34 11.99
C TYR A 130 -9.67 0.04 12.11
N PRO A 131 -10.07 -1.23 12.44
CA PRO A 131 -11.46 -1.67 12.41
C PRO A 131 -12.38 -0.88 13.34
N HIS A 132 -11.83 -0.34 14.43
CA HIS A 132 -12.56 0.43 15.44
C HIS A 132 -12.49 1.96 15.21
N GLY A 133 -12.10 2.40 14.02
CA GLY A 133 -12.05 3.81 13.64
C GLY A 133 -11.05 4.60 14.48
N THR A 134 -11.55 5.56 15.26
CA THR A 134 -10.71 6.46 16.08
C THR A 134 -10.40 5.92 17.48
N LEU A 135 -10.93 4.74 17.85
CA LEU A 135 -10.71 4.15 19.16
C LEU A 135 -9.20 3.98 19.45
N ALA A 136 -8.76 4.47 20.61
CA ALA A 136 -7.37 4.46 21.05
C ALA A 136 -6.37 5.08 20.04
N CYS A 137 -6.82 5.99 19.17
CA CYS A 137 -5.99 6.53 18.08
C CYS A 137 -4.70 7.21 18.57
N HIS A 138 -4.70 7.81 19.75
CA HIS A 138 -3.51 8.43 20.36
C HIS A 138 -2.48 7.40 20.82
N VAL A 139 -2.92 6.21 21.19
CA VAL A 139 -2.04 5.11 21.61
C VAL A 139 -1.58 4.32 20.41
N LEU A 140 -2.51 3.88 19.55
CA LEU A 140 -2.20 3.12 18.34
C LEU A 140 -1.31 3.91 17.39
N GLY A 141 -1.65 5.19 17.18
CA GLY A 141 -1.01 6.01 16.17
C GLY A 141 -1.48 5.68 14.76
N PHE A 142 -0.63 5.94 13.79
CA PHE A 142 -0.92 5.73 12.37
C PHE A 142 0.36 5.48 11.57
N THR A 143 0.19 5.02 10.33
CA THR A 143 1.27 4.81 9.37
C THR A 143 1.28 5.89 8.30
N THR A 144 2.43 6.14 7.71
CA THR A 144 2.61 6.98 6.53
C THR A 144 2.08 6.29 5.27
N SER A 145 2.00 7.01 4.16
CA SER A 145 1.54 6.47 2.86
C SER A 145 2.45 5.39 2.28
N ASP A 146 3.70 5.33 2.70
CA ASP A 146 4.70 4.32 2.35
C ASP A 146 4.72 3.12 3.33
N GLY A 147 3.82 3.13 4.32
CA GLY A 147 3.59 2.01 5.24
C GLY A 147 4.44 2.02 6.51
N GLY A 148 5.34 2.98 6.69
CA GLY A 148 6.12 3.15 7.92
C GLY A 148 5.29 3.70 9.09
N GLY A 149 5.63 3.37 10.32
CA GLY A 149 4.98 3.93 11.51
C GLY A 149 5.30 5.41 11.68
N ALA A 150 4.25 6.25 11.88
CA ALA A 150 4.41 7.70 12.02
C ALA A 150 4.18 8.19 13.44
N TYR A 151 3.37 7.50 14.24
CA TYR A 151 3.03 7.89 15.60
C TYR A 151 2.62 6.67 16.45
N GLY A 152 2.60 6.82 17.79
CA GLY A 152 2.10 5.84 18.75
C GLY A 152 2.82 4.48 18.70
N LEU A 153 2.07 3.41 18.95
CA LEU A 153 2.57 2.03 18.89
C LEU A 153 3.06 1.66 17.48
N GLU A 154 2.44 2.19 16.44
CA GLU A 154 2.87 1.99 15.06
C GLU A 154 4.32 2.46 14.85
N LEU A 155 4.70 3.62 15.40
CA LEU A 155 6.07 4.14 15.32
C LEU A 155 7.00 3.41 16.29
N GLN A 156 6.58 3.23 17.55
CA GLN A 156 7.41 2.63 18.59
C GLN A 156 7.86 1.20 18.26
N TYR A 157 6.98 0.44 17.61
CA TYR A 157 7.23 -0.95 17.22
C TYR A 157 7.39 -1.13 15.70
N ASP A 158 7.73 -0.06 14.98
CA ASP A 158 7.82 -0.09 13.52
C ASP A 158 8.79 -1.17 13.03
N SER A 159 9.95 -1.30 13.64
CA SER A 159 10.95 -2.33 13.26
C SER A 159 10.47 -3.77 13.43
N LEU A 160 9.53 -4.03 14.36
CA LEU A 160 8.92 -5.34 14.55
C LEU A 160 7.74 -5.55 13.59
N LEU A 161 6.93 -4.49 13.42
CA LEU A 161 5.70 -4.54 12.64
C LEU A 161 5.96 -4.58 11.12
N SER A 162 6.98 -3.85 10.61
CA SER A 162 7.20 -3.67 9.17
C SER A 162 7.66 -4.91 8.43
N GLY A 163 8.34 -5.85 9.10
CA GLY A 163 8.97 -7.00 8.46
C GLY A 163 10.13 -6.59 7.54
N THR A 164 10.49 -7.47 6.62
CA THR A 164 11.57 -7.24 5.65
C THR A 164 11.09 -7.61 4.27
N SER A 165 11.04 -6.64 3.37
CA SER A 165 10.64 -6.86 1.98
C SER A 165 11.61 -7.78 1.27
N GLY A 166 11.07 -8.66 0.44
CA GLY A 166 11.81 -9.53 -0.45
C GLY A 166 12.13 -8.87 -1.78
N ARG A 167 12.93 -9.57 -2.59
CA ARG A 167 13.30 -9.13 -3.94
C ARG A 167 13.23 -10.30 -4.89
N TYR A 168 12.68 -10.05 -6.05
CA TYR A 168 12.75 -10.96 -7.19
C TYR A 168 13.59 -10.29 -8.28
N ILE A 169 14.71 -10.90 -8.61
CA ILE A 169 15.65 -10.41 -9.62
C ILE A 169 15.55 -11.36 -10.81
N THR A 170 15.06 -10.84 -11.94
CA THR A 170 15.02 -11.57 -13.21
C THR A 170 16.03 -10.98 -14.17
N ALA A 171 16.93 -11.78 -14.70
CA ALA A 171 17.80 -11.37 -15.78
C ALA A 171 17.05 -11.46 -17.12
N ARG A 172 17.21 -10.46 -17.98
CA ARG A 172 16.68 -10.43 -19.34
C ARG A 172 17.82 -10.36 -20.36
N ASP A 173 17.62 -10.98 -21.51
CA ASP A 173 18.55 -10.85 -22.63
C ASP A 173 18.47 -9.45 -23.28
N SER A 174 19.36 -9.18 -24.24
CA SER A 174 19.39 -7.91 -24.97
C SER A 174 18.12 -7.64 -25.81
N HIS A 175 17.25 -8.62 -25.96
CA HIS A 175 15.95 -8.54 -26.67
C HIS A 175 14.77 -8.42 -25.69
N GLY A 176 15.03 -8.41 -24.36
CA GLY A 176 14.00 -8.26 -23.32
C GLY A 176 13.35 -9.58 -22.90
N ASN A 177 13.78 -10.75 -23.41
CA ASN A 177 13.26 -12.04 -22.99
C ASN A 177 13.87 -12.47 -21.65
N GLU A 178 13.10 -13.18 -20.82
CA GLU A 178 13.60 -13.72 -19.55
C GLU A 178 14.67 -14.77 -19.79
N MET A 179 15.82 -14.62 -19.11
CA MET A 179 16.90 -15.59 -19.15
C MET A 179 16.58 -16.83 -18.31
N PRO A 180 17.22 -18.00 -18.61
CA PRO A 180 17.00 -19.24 -17.85
C PRO A 180 17.26 -19.09 -16.34
N TYR A 181 16.69 -19.99 -15.56
CA TYR A 181 16.61 -20.03 -14.11
C TYR A 181 17.93 -19.76 -13.34
N GLU A 182 19.08 -20.02 -13.93
CA GLU A 182 20.41 -19.83 -13.32
C GLU A 182 20.75 -18.35 -12.99
N TYR A 183 20.02 -17.41 -13.58
CA TYR A 183 20.22 -15.96 -13.39
C TYR A 183 19.08 -15.29 -12.60
N GLN A 184 18.18 -16.09 -12.00
CA GLN A 184 17.09 -15.60 -11.16
C GLN A 184 17.48 -15.72 -9.70
N SER A 185 17.34 -14.66 -8.95
CA SER A 185 17.54 -14.67 -7.50
C SER A 185 16.26 -14.22 -6.81
N TYR A 186 15.80 -15.03 -5.85
CA TYR A 186 14.65 -14.74 -5.04
C TYR A 186 15.04 -14.60 -3.59
N ILE A 187 14.84 -13.41 -3.02
CA ILE A 187 14.95 -13.14 -1.60
C ILE A 187 13.52 -13.07 -1.06
N ARG A 188 13.14 -14.04 -0.24
CA ARG A 188 11.79 -14.12 0.31
C ARG A 188 11.51 -12.94 1.24
N ALA A 189 10.32 -12.33 1.12
CA ALA A 189 9.82 -11.40 2.11
C ALA A 189 9.62 -12.12 3.46
N SER A 190 9.88 -11.43 4.55
CA SER A 190 9.55 -11.86 5.91
C SER A 190 8.56 -10.88 6.50
N ASP A 191 7.33 -11.35 6.75
CA ASP A 191 6.27 -10.51 7.28
C ASP A 191 6.61 -10.01 8.69
N GLY A 192 6.02 -8.88 9.04
CA GLY A 192 6.19 -8.26 10.35
C GLY A 192 5.54 -9.09 11.47
N HIS A 193 6.11 -8.98 12.65
CA HIS A 193 5.55 -9.61 13.85
C HIS A 193 4.33 -8.85 14.34
N SER A 194 3.31 -9.57 14.76
CA SER A 194 2.13 -9.00 15.41
C SER A 194 2.42 -8.73 16.89
N ILE A 195 1.82 -7.70 17.44
CA ILE A 195 1.91 -7.36 18.87
C ILE A 195 0.54 -7.50 19.53
N VAL A 196 0.55 -7.90 20.80
CA VAL A 196 -0.62 -7.94 21.67
C VAL A 196 -0.40 -6.91 22.77
N THR A 197 -1.34 -5.99 22.90
CA THR A 197 -1.31 -4.92 23.91
C THR A 197 -2.05 -5.35 25.18
N THR A 198 -1.94 -4.58 26.22
CA THR A 198 -2.78 -4.71 27.43
C THR A 198 -4.11 -3.97 27.30
N LEU A 199 -4.31 -3.18 26.24
CA LEU A 199 -5.57 -2.49 25.98
C LEU A 199 -6.72 -3.49 25.89
N ASP A 200 -7.87 -3.08 26.37
CA ASP A 200 -9.14 -3.79 26.23
C ASP A 200 -10.11 -2.90 25.46
N VAL A 201 -10.58 -3.36 24.30
CA VAL A 201 -11.48 -2.59 23.40
C VAL A 201 -12.73 -2.12 24.14
N TYR A 202 -13.28 -2.97 25.00
CA TYR A 202 -14.49 -2.60 25.76
C TYR A 202 -14.20 -1.52 26.80
N VAL A 203 -13.15 -1.69 27.61
CA VAL A 203 -12.74 -0.70 28.61
C VAL A 203 -12.41 0.64 27.95
N GLN A 204 -11.65 0.59 26.85
CA GLN A 204 -11.29 1.78 26.08
C GLN A 204 -12.53 2.50 25.53
N SER A 205 -13.50 1.77 24.97
CA SER A 205 -14.71 2.37 24.41
C SER A 205 -15.57 3.06 25.47
N VAL A 206 -15.73 2.42 26.64
CA VAL A 206 -16.45 3.01 27.76
C VAL A 206 -15.72 4.25 28.28
N LEU A 207 -14.39 4.19 28.40
CA LEU A 207 -13.59 5.34 28.83
C LEU A 207 -13.77 6.53 27.90
N GLU A 208 -13.67 6.34 26.59
CA GLU A 208 -13.83 7.42 25.59
C GLU A 208 -15.24 8.01 25.61
N GLU A 209 -16.29 7.18 25.74
CA GLU A 209 -17.68 7.62 25.84
C GLU A 209 -17.90 8.48 27.08
N GLN A 210 -17.42 8.02 28.25
CA GLN A 210 -17.59 8.77 29.52
C GLN A 210 -16.75 10.06 29.51
N LEU A 211 -15.54 10.05 28.97
CA LEU A 211 -14.73 11.25 28.80
C LEU A 211 -15.41 12.28 27.87
N SER A 212 -15.99 11.84 26.77
CA SER A 212 -16.73 12.70 25.84
C SER A 212 -17.92 13.36 26.53
N THR A 213 -18.68 12.58 27.30
CA THR A 213 -19.83 13.07 28.06
C THR A 213 -19.41 14.10 29.12
N ALA A 214 -18.41 13.76 29.94
CA ALA A 214 -17.88 14.65 30.97
C ALA A 214 -17.30 15.95 30.38
N TYR A 215 -16.64 15.86 29.24
CA TYR A 215 -16.11 17.03 28.53
C TYR A 215 -17.20 17.99 28.06
N ILE A 216 -18.30 17.44 27.52
CA ILE A 216 -19.47 18.26 27.09
C ILE A 216 -20.15 18.89 28.30
N GLU A 217 -20.38 18.13 29.38
CA GLU A 217 -20.99 18.61 30.62
C GLU A 217 -20.16 19.71 31.29
N ALA A 218 -18.87 19.63 31.21
CA ALA A 218 -17.95 20.66 31.71
C ALA A 218 -17.85 21.92 30.81
N GLY A 219 -18.66 22.00 29.75
CA GLY A 219 -18.70 23.15 28.84
C GLY A 219 -17.63 23.14 27.73
N GLY A 220 -16.90 22.05 27.55
CA GLY A 220 -16.04 21.81 26.39
C GLY A 220 -14.83 22.75 26.20
N GLN A 221 -14.42 23.49 27.27
CA GLN A 221 -13.42 24.55 27.15
C GLN A 221 -11.97 24.11 27.42
N SER A 222 -11.75 22.84 27.78
CA SER A 222 -10.43 22.32 28.17
C SER A 222 -10.21 20.96 27.51
N ARG A 223 -9.04 20.36 27.73
CA ARG A 223 -8.76 19.00 27.31
C ARG A 223 -9.22 18.02 28.39
N ALA A 224 -9.75 16.87 27.99
CA ALA A 224 -10.02 15.76 28.87
C ALA A 224 -9.07 14.59 28.55
N CYS A 225 -8.60 13.91 29.56
CA CYS A 225 -7.85 12.66 29.42
C CYS A 225 -8.22 11.73 30.57
N GLY A 226 -8.14 10.44 30.31
CA GLY A 226 -8.36 9.40 31.30
C GLY A 226 -7.45 8.23 31.05
N ILE A 227 -7.19 7.44 32.06
CA ILE A 227 -6.42 6.22 31.98
C ILE A 227 -7.01 5.18 32.94
N VAL A 228 -7.12 3.94 32.47
CA VAL A 228 -7.54 2.80 33.28
C VAL A 228 -6.38 1.82 33.39
N ILE A 229 -5.98 1.49 34.62
CA ILE A 229 -4.85 0.60 34.91
C ILE A 229 -5.35 -0.58 35.72
N ASP A 230 -4.98 -1.77 35.34
CA ASP A 230 -5.13 -2.98 36.14
C ASP A 230 -4.16 -2.93 37.32
N VAL A 231 -4.69 -2.93 38.52
CA VAL A 231 -3.89 -2.80 39.76
C VAL A 231 -3.08 -4.06 40.09
N GLU A 232 -3.43 -5.21 39.56
CA GLU A 232 -2.71 -6.47 39.80
C GLU A 232 -1.51 -6.62 38.86
N THR A 233 -1.66 -6.22 37.62
CA THR A 233 -0.63 -6.42 36.55
C THR A 233 0.14 -5.14 36.26
N GLY A 234 -0.43 -3.96 36.57
CA GLY A 234 0.08 -2.67 36.12
C GLY A 234 -0.19 -2.39 34.64
N GLY A 235 -0.95 -3.25 33.95
CA GLY A 235 -1.27 -3.08 32.54
C GLY A 235 -2.26 -1.94 32.30
N ILE A 236 -2.02 -1.14 31.26
CA ILE A 236 -2.94 -0.08 30.83
C ILE A 236 -4.04 -0.75 30.00
N LEU A 237 -5.29 -0.63 30.47
CA LEU A 237 -6.47 -1.21 29.81
C LEU A 237 -7.17 -0.20 28.88
N GLY A 238 -7.00 1.12 29.15
CA GLY A 238 -7.62 2.18 28.37
C GLY A 238 -7.02 3.54 28.69
#